data_7c16b606beecfe9a9067b220c68e615d
#
_entry.id   7c16b606beecfe9a9067b220c68e615d
#
_cell.length_a   1.000
_cell.length_b   1.000
_cell.length_c   1.000
_cell.angle_alpha   90.00
_cell.angle_beta   90.00
_cell.angle_gamma   90.00
#
_symmetry.space_group_name_H-M   'P 1'
#
loop_
_entity.id
_entity.type
_entity.pdbx_description
1 polymer ?
#
loop_
_entity_poly.entity_id
_entity_poly.type
_entity_poly.pdbx_seq_one_letter_code
_entity_poly.pdbx_strand_id
1 'polypeptide(L)'
;MADWTQLETMLRRVGSSSMIQTKVVSTLSPWFNNVNVGDIHTIPISHGEGRFVASREVIEKLMQNGQIATQYVDFDGNPSNDIMYNSNGSFQAIEGITSPDGRILGKMGCSERIGSYVAINVPGEKDQPIFEAWVNYFR
;
A
#
# COMPACT_ATOMS: atom_id res chain seq x y z
N MET A 1 -3.58 -32.08 14.46
CA MET A 1 -2.34 -31.27 14.48
C MET A 1 -2.62 -29.95 13.81
N ALA A 2 -2.42 -28.85 14.49
CA ALA A 2 -2.52 -27.55 13.86
C ALA A 2 -1.39 -27.41 12.84
N ASP A 3 -1.72 -27.08 11.60
CA ASP A 3 -0.75 -26.75 10.59
C ASP A 3 -0.05 -25.44 11.01
N TRP A 4 1.25 -25.52 11.34
CA TRP A 4 2.06 -24.39 11.76
C TRP A 4 2.07 -23.27 10.71
N THR A 5 1.90 -23.61 9.44
CA THR A 5 1.77 -22.65 8.34
C THR A 5 0.50 -21.80 8.46
N GLN A 6 -0.61 -22.43 8.92
CA GLN A 6 -1.84 -21.70 9.19
C GLN A 6 -1.71 -20.80 10.43
N LEU A 7 -1.03 -21.29 11.46
CA LEU A 7 -0.79 -20.53 12.69
C LEU A 7 0.12 -19.31 12.43
N GLU A 8 1.19 -19.49 11.67
CA GLU A 8 2.05 -18.37 11.21
C GLU A 8 1.28 -17.36 10.37
N THR A 9 0.40 -17.84 9.49
CA THR A 9 -0.44 -16.97 8.67
C THR A 9 -1.45 -16.21 9.54
N MET A 10 -2.02 -16.84 10.54
CA MET A 10 -2.92 -16.20 11.50
C MET A 10 -2.18 -15.19 12.39
N LEU A 11 -0.99 -15.55 12.89
CA LEU A 11 -0.16 -14.65 13.71
C LEU A 11 0.33 -13.44 12.91
N ARG A 12 0.59 -13.60 11.62
CA ARG A 12 0.89 -12.49 10.70
C ARG A 12 -0.31 -11.59 10.44
N ARG A 13 -1.53 -12.12 10.55
CA ARG A 13 -2.78 -11.36 10.40
C ARG A 13 -3.18 -10.57 11.63
N VAL A 14 -2.74 -10.98 12.81
CA VAL A 14 -3.08 -10.34 14.08
C VAL A 14 -1.90 -9.50 14.55
N GLY A 15 -1.81 -8.28 14.04
CA GLY A 15 -0.97 -7.24 14.62
C GLY A 15 0.54 -7.38 14.43
N SER A 16 1.02 -8.19 13.50
CA SER A 16 2.45 -8.23 13.18
C SER A 16 2.84 -7.10 12.24
N SER A 17 3.83 -6.31 12.64
CA SER A 17 4.48 -5.35 11.76
C SER A 17 5.26 -6.12 10.68
N SER A 18 4.99 -5.85 9.42
CA SER A 18 5.75 -6.38 8.28
C SER A 18 6.12 -5.26 7.32
N MET A 19 7.13 -5.51 6.49
CA MET A 19 7.48 -4.61 5.38
C MET A 19 6.79 -5.13 4.12
N ILE A 20 6.19 -4.21 3.38
CA ILE A 20 5.55 -4.49 2.10
C ILE A 20 6.17 -3.64 1.00
N GLN A 21 6.06 -4.11 -0.24
CA GLN A 21 6.34 -3.28 -1.41
C GLN A 21 5.02 -2.77 -1.99
N THR A 22 4.96 -1.47 -2.22
CA THR A 22 3.82 -0.80 -2.84
C THR A 22 4.27 -0.01 -4.05
N LYS A 23 3.49 -0.07 -5.11
CA LYS A 23 3.75 0.60 -6.39
C LYS A 23 2.71 1.69 -6.63
N VAL A 24 3.16 2.86 -6.99
CA VAL A 24 2.29 3.96 -7.42
C VAL A 24 1.69 3.62 -8.78
N VAL A 25 0.36 3.55 -8.86
CA VAL A 25 -0.36 3.25 -10.12
C VAL A 25 -1.19 4.41 -10.63
N SER A 26 -1.42 5.43 -9.80
CA SER A 26 -2.08 6.68 -10.20
C SER A 26 -1.53 7.85 -9.37
N THR A 27 -1.34 8.99 -10.04
CA THR A 27 -0.97 10.27 -9.42
C THR A 27 -2.10 11.31 -9.51
N LEU A 28 -3.35 10.85 -9.60
CA LEU A 28 -4.54 11.71 -9.58
C LEU A 28 -4.59 12.59 -8.32
N SER A 29 -4.20 12.01 -7.19
CA SER A 29 -4.26 12.66 -5.89
C SER A 29 -3.06 13.60 -5.67
N PRO A 30 -3.28 14.80 -5.11
CA PRO A 30 -2.19 15.69 -4.69
C PRO A 30 -1.21 15.07 -3.68
N TRP A 31 -1.63 14.06 -2.95
CA TRP A 31 -0.75 13.29 -2.06
C TRP A 31 0.43 12.63 -2.79
N PHE A 32 0.29 12.41 -4.10
CA PHE A 32 1.29 11.75 -4.94
C PHE A 32 2.00 12.69 -5.93
N ASN A 33 1.93 14.01 -5.71
CA ASN A 33 2.58 14.98 -6.61
C ASN A 33 4.11 14.89 -6.64
N ASN A 34 4.73 14.33 -5.60
CA ASN A 34 6.19 14.20 -5.48
C ASN A 34 6.71 12.82 -5.93
N VAL A 35 5.86 11.99 -6.51
CA VAL A 35 6.24 10.66 -7.02
C VAL A 35 5.70 10.46 -8.43
N ASN A 36 6.21 9.42 -9.10
CA ASN A 36 5.78 9.06 -10.45
C ASN A 36 5.04 7.73 -10.45
N VAL A 37 4.16 7.56 -11.44
CA VAL A 37 3.56 6.25 -11.71
C VAL A 37 4.67 5.24 -12.00
N GLY A 38 4.62 4.09 -11.35
CA GLY A 38 5.63 3.07 -11.43
C GLY A 38 6.65 3.06 -10.30
N ASP A 39 6.73 4.12 -9.50
CA ASP A 39 7.62 4.16 -8.33
C ASP A 39 7.22 3.10 -7.31
N ILE A 40 8.22 2.39 -6.79
CA ILE A 40 8.05 1.33 -5.80
C ILE A 40 8.69 1.77 -4.49
N HIS A 41 7.91 1.65 -3.41
CA HIS A 41 8.38 1.97 -2.06
C HIS A 41 8.26 0.74 -1.16
N THR A 42 9.23 0.57 -0.28
CA THR A 42 9.22 -0.47 0.75
C THR A 42 8.83 0.18 2.08
N ILE A 43 7.62 -0.05 2.53
CA ILE A 43 7.04 0.62 3.69
C ILE A 43 6.54 -0.38 4.73
N PRO A 44 6.53 -0.01 6.01
CA PRO A 44 5.95 -0.87 7.03
C PRO A 44 4.43 -0.89 6.94
N ILE A 45 3.86 -2.01 7.36
CA ILE A 45 2.42 -2.19 7.53
C ILE A 45 2.15 -2.69 8.94
N SER A 46 1.18 -2.09 9.61
CA SER A 46 0.81 -2.46 10.98
C SER A 46 -0.66 -2.12 11.22
N HIS A 47 -1.52 -3.07 10.92
CA HIS A 47 -2.96 -2.96 11.15
C HIS A 47 -3.57 -4.32 11.46
N GLY A 48 -4.66 -4.32 12.23
CA GLY A 48 -5.43 -5.53 12.56
C GLY A 48 -6.45 -5.92 11.48
N GLU A 49 -7.00 -4.94 10.76
CA GLU A 49 -8.14 -5.10 9.85
C GLU A 49 -7.97 -4.29 8.56
N GLY A 50 -6.87 -4.49 7.85
CA GLY A 50 -6.57 -3.75 6.63
C GLY A 50 -6.76 -4.58 5.36
N ARG A 51 -7.98 -4.87 4.97
CA ARG A 51 -8.29 -5.58 3.74
C ARG A 51 -9.24 -4.77 2.89
N PHE A 52 -8.85 -4.46 1.66
CA PHE A 52 -9.77 -3.88 0.68
C PHE A 52 -10.62 -4.96 0.04
N VAL A 53 -11.94 -4.78 0.13
CA VAL A 53 -12.94 -5.69 -0.48
C VAL A 53 -14.00 -4.84 -1.17
N ALA A 54 -14.24 -5.10 -2.44
CA ALA A 54 -15.30 -4.46 -3.20
C ALA A 54 -15.82 -5.37 -4.32
N SER A 55 -17.01 -5.07 -4.86
CA SER A 55 -17.48 -5.76 -6.05
C SER A 55 -16.61 -5.45 -7.27
N ARG A 56 -16.63 -6.32 -8.25
CA ARG A 56 -15.89 -6.12 -9.51
C ARG A 56 -16.25 -4.79 -10.18
N GLU A 57 -17.52 -4.43 -10.19
CA GLU A 57 -18.01 -3.17 -10.79
C GLU A 57 -17.43 -1.94 -10.09
N VAL A 58 -17.33 -1.96 -8.77
CA VAL A 58 -16.70 -0.88 -7.99
C VAL A 58 -15.21 -0.78 -8.30
N ILE A 59 -14.52 -1.91 -8.34
CA ILE A 59 -13.09 -1.94 -8.67
C ILE A 59 -12.85 -1.38 -10.08
N GLU A 60 -13.64 -1.80 -11.06
CA GLU A 60 -13.53 -1.30 -12.44
C GLU A 60 -13.74 0.22 -12.51
N LYS A 61 -14.72 0.75 -11.78
CA LYS A 61 -14.93 2.22 -11.69
C LYS A 61 -13.75 2.94 -11.05
N LEU A 62 -13.21 2.41 -9.96
CA LEU A 62 -12.04 2.99 -9.31
C LEU A 62 -10.83 3.00 -10.26
N MET A 63 -10.63 1.94 -11.02
CA MET A 63 -9.55 1.87 -12.02
C MET A 63 -9.75 2.89 -13.14
N GLN A 64 -10.94 2.96 -13.71
CA GLN A 64 -11.27 3.91 -14.79
C GLN A 64 -11.11 5.36 -14.35
N ASN A 65 -11.44 5.67 -13.10
CA ASN A 65 -11.35 7.03 -12.55
C ASN A 65 -9.95 7.38 -12.03
N GLY A 66 -8.97 6.46 -12.09
CA GLY A 66 -7.64 6.68 -11.53
C GLY A 66 -7.61 6.78 -10.00
N GLN A 67 -8.62 6.22 -9.32
CA GLN A 67 -8.77 6.29 -7.86
C GLN A 67 -8.00 5.19 -7.11
N ILE A 68 -7.45 4.20 -7.81
CA ILE A 68 -6.49 3.26 -7.22
C ILE A 68 -5.14 3.92 -7.26
N ALA A 69 -4.64 4.33 -6.10
CA ALA A 69 -3.39 5.07 -5.99
C ALA A 69 -2.18 4.15 -5.97
N THR A 70 -2.26 3.08 -5.19
CA THR A 70 -1.15 2.15 -4.96
C THR A 70 -1.62 0.71 -4.91
N GLN A 71 -0.74 -0.21 -5.30
CA GLN A 71 -0.98 -1.66 -5.22
C GLN A 71 0.20 -2.36 -4.54
N TYR A 72 -0.09 -3.44 -3.83
CA TYR A 72 0.93 -4.38 -3.35
C TYR A 72 1.60 -5.06 -4.55
N VAL A 73 2.91 -5.14 -4.51
CA VAL A 73 3.69 -5.77 -5.58
C VAL A 73 4.66 -6.81 -5.03
N ASP A 74 5.01 -7.77 -5.88
CA ASP A 74 6.09 -8.71 -5.63
C ASP A 74 7.47 -8.05 -5.86
N PHE A 75 8.55 -8.82 -5.70
CA PHE A 75 9.90 -8.32 -5.89
C PHE A 75 10.24 -7.94 -7.35
N ASP A 76 9.43 -8.38 -8.31
CA ASP A 76 9.54 -7.99 -9.72
C ASP A 76 8.72 -6.75 -10.06
N GLY A 77 7.98 -6.20 -9.08
CA GLY A 77 7.15 -5.01 -9.25
C GLY A 77 5.79 -5.28 -9.88
N ASN A 78 5.33 -6.52 -9.89
CA ASN A 78 4.02 -6.89 -10.40
C ASN A 78 2.98 -6.94 -9.27
N PRO A 79 1.75 -6.44 -9.49
CA PRO A 79 0.66 -6.59 -8.53
C PRO A 79 0.46 -8.06 -8.16
N SER A 80 0.42 -8.36 -6.87
CA SER A 80 0.33 -9.72 -6.38
C SER A 80 -0.80 -9.91 -5.39
N ASN A 81 -1.55 -11.00 -5.59
CA ASN A 81 -2.54 -11.48 -4.64
C ASN A 81 -1.98 -12.52 -3.66
N ASP A 82 -0.70 -12.87 -3.81
CA ASP A 82 -0.03 -13.78 -2.89
C ASP A 82 0.06 -13.13 -1.51
N ILE A 83 -0.30 -13.90 -0.47
CA ILE A 83 -0.32 -13.44 0.91
C ILE A 83 1.07 -13.00 1.42
N MET A 84 2.13 -13.46 0.79
CA MET A 84 3.49 -13.04 1.08
C MET A 84 3.70 -11.54 0.84
N TYR A 85 3.07 -11.00 -0.22
CA TYR A 85 3.20 -9.60 -0.64
C TYR A 85 1.97 -8.77 -0.28
N ASN A 86 0.80 -9.39 -0.28
CA ASN A 86 -0.50 -8.82 0.02
C ASN A 86 -1.06 -9.48 1.30
N SER A 87 -0.47 -9.10 2.42
CA SER A 87 -0.61 -9.83 3.70
C SER A 87 -2.03 -10.00 4.21
N ASN A 88 -2.96 -9.12 3.84
CA ASN A 88 -4.36 -9.20 4.24
C ASN A 88 -5.31 -9.65 3.10
N GLY A 89 -4.77 -9.95 1.93
CA GLY A 89 -5.55 -10.44 0.80
C GLY A 89 -6.51 -9.40 0.23
N SER A 90 -6.08 -8.15 0.12
CA SER A 90 -6.84 -7.09 -0.55
C SER A 90 -7.13 -7.46 -2.01
N PHE A 91 -8.34 -7.21 -2.47
CA PHE A 91 -8.75 -7.51 -3.84
C PHE A 91 -7.91 -6.71 -4.84
N GLN A 92 -7.48 -7.37 -5.93
CA GLN A 92 -6.65 -6.79 -6.98
C GLN A 92 -5.34 -6.15 -6.46
N ALA A 93 -4.84 -6.66 -5.34
CA ALA A 93 -3.65 -6.11 -4.66
C ALA A 93 -3.77 -4.62 -4.30
N ILE A 94 -4.97 -4.09 -4.15
CA ILE A 94 -5.19 -2.67 -3.84
C ILE A 94 -4.69 -2.36 -2.43
N GLU A 95 -3.75 -1.42 -2.34
CA GLU A 95 -3.16 -0.95 -1.08
C GLU A 95 -3.67 0.43 -0.69
N GLY A 96 -3.89 1.32 -1.69
CA GLY A 96 -4.37 2.67 -1.45
C GLY A 96 -5.39 3.13 -2.49
N ILE A 97 -6.41 3.84 -2.03
CA ILE A 97 -7.47 4.42 -2.87
C ILE A 97 -7.69 5.89 -2.51
N THR A 98 -8.24 6.64 -3.47
CA THR A 98 -8.57 8.05 -3.27
C THR A 98 -10.05 8.33 -3.51
N SER A 99 -10.51 9.48 -2.99
CA SER A 99 -11.77 10.08 -3.42
C SER A 99 -11.72 10.46 -4.91
N PRO A 100 -12.87 10.69 -5.56
CA PRO A 100 -12.90 11.07 -6.98
C PRO A 100 -12.12 12.35 -7.31
N ASP A 101 -12.06 13.30 -6.37
CA ASP A 101 -11.28 14.54 -6.49
C ASP A 101 -9.81 14.39 -6.04
N GLY A 102 -9.42 13.20 -5.57
CA GLY A 102 -8.07 12.88 -5.11
C GLY A 102 -7.68 13.46 -3.75
N ARG A 103 -8.53 14.22 -3.08
CA ARG A 103 -8.17 14.93 -1.84
C ARG A 103 -8.16 14.05 -0.60
N ILE A 104 -8.92 12.98 -0.60
CA ILE A 104 -8.94 12.00 0.49
C ILE A 104 -8.14 10.77 0.03
N LEU A 105 -7.18 10.37 0.84
CA LEU A 105 -6.38 9.17 0.62
C LEU A 105 -6.60 8.19 1.75
N GLY A 106 -7.00 6.98 1.41
CA GLY A 106 -7.00 5.83 2.31
C GLY A 106 -5.97 4.81 1.85
N LYS A 107 -5.06 4.43 2.73
CA LYS A 107 -4.03 3.42 2.41
C LYS A 107 -3.70 2.56 3.62
N MET A 108 -3.13 1.38 3.36
CA MET A 108 -2.80 0.39 4.38
C MET A 108 -1.37 0.53 4.90
N GLY A 109 -0.44 0.88 4.06
CA GLY A 109 0.96 1.07 4.46
C GLY A 109 1.16 2.33 5.28
N CYS A 110 2.07 2.23 6.26
CA CYS A 110 2.38 3.30 7.21
C CYS A 110 3.55 4.15 6.69
N SER A 111 3.28 5.04 5.74
CA SER A 111 4.30 5.91 5.12
C SER A 111 4.89 6.93 6.09
N GLU A 112 4.26 7.17 7.23
CA GLU A 112 4.77 8.02 8.30
C GLU A 112 5.90 7.38 9.11
N ARG A 113 6.10 6.08 8.98
CA ARG A 113 7.13 5.33 9.73
C ARG A 113 8.46 5.31 8.99
N ILE A 114 9.04 6.46 8.81
CA ILE A 114 10.36 6.65 8.19
C ILE A 114 11.34 7.27 9.18
N GLY A 115 12.64 7.10 8.92
CA GLY A 115 13.71 7.71 9.72
C GLY A 115 15.05 7.06 9.45
N SER A 116 16.11 7.74 9.80
CA SER A 116 17.51 7.31 9.52
C SER A 116 17.86 5.95 10.10
N TYR A 117 17.15 5.52 11.13
CA TYR A 117 17.40 4.25 11.84
C TYR A 117 16.24 3.28 11.74
N VAL A 118 15.23 3.59 10.92
CA VAL A 118 14.06 2.72 10.73
C VAL A 118 14.31 1.76 9.56
N ALA A 119 14.16 0.46 9.81
CA ALA A 119 14.30 -0.60 8.81
C ALA A 119 15.60 -0.53 7.98
N ILE A 120 16.72 -0.20 8.61
CA ILE A 120 18.02 -0.02 7.93
C ILE A 120 18.52 -1.29 7.23
N ASN A 121 18.10 -2.46 7.71
CA ASN A 121 18.47 -3.76 7.15
C ASN A 121 17.50 -4.27 6.06
N VAL A 122 16.49 -3.46 5.71
CA VAL A 122 15.52 -3.80 4.68
C VAL A 122 15.87 -3.03 3.41
N PRO A 123 16.08 -3.69 2.27
CA PRO A 123 16.37 -3.01 1.01
C PRO A 123 15.15 -2.27 0.46
N GLY A 124 15.38 -1.30 -0.41
CA GLY A 124 14.36 -0.56 -1.14
C GLY A 124 14.18 0.88 -0.68
N GLU A 125 13.49 1.67 -1.50
CA GLU A 125 13.11 3.06 -1.20
C GLU A 125 12.02 3.08 -0.13
N LYS A 126 12.26 3.79 0.95
CA LYS A 126 11.35 3.84 2.11
C LYS A 126 10.68 5.19 2.26
N ASP A 127 11.22 6.21 1.61
CA ASP A 127 10.64 7.54 1.66
C ASP A 127 9.56 7.69 0.59
N GLN A 128 8.31 7.64 1.03
CA GLN A 128 7.16 7.96 0.21
C GLN A 128 6.65 9.35 0.63
N PRO A 129 7.04 10.43 -0.09
CA PRO A 129 6.89 11.81 0.38
C PRO A 129 5.46 12.35 0.20
N ILE A 130 4.47 11.61 0.67
CA ILE A 130 3.04 11.95 0.52
C ILE A 130 2.65 13.16 1.38
N PHE A 131 3.18 13.26 2.60
CA PHE A 131 2.86 14.38 3.50
C PHE A 131 3.44 15.69 3.00
N GLU A 132 4.66 15.68 2.50
CA GLU A 132 5.29 16.85 1.88
C GLU A 132 4.51 17.29 0.62
N ALA A 133 4.12 16.36 -0.22
CA ALA A 133 3.29 16.62 -1.40
C ALA A 133 1.98 17.31 -1.03
N TRP A 134 1.32 16.83 0.02
CA TRP A 134 0.07 17.42 0.52
C TRP A 134 0.26 18.85 1.03
N VAL A 135 1.29 19.08 1.84
CA VAL A 135 1.60 20.45 2.34
C VAL A 135 1.90 21.40 1.20
N ASN A 136 2.66 20.96 0.20
CA ASN A 136 3.02 21.78 -0.96
C ASN A 136 1.81 22.10 -1.86
N TYR A 137 0.80 21.25 -1.86
CA TYR A 137 -0.43 21.48 -2.62
C TYR A 137 -1.22 22.72 -2.13
N PHE A 138 -1.14 23.04 -0.84
CA PHE A 138 -1.84 24.20 -0.25
C PHE A 138 -0.96 25.47 -0.14
N ARG A 139 0.28 25.41 -0.55
CA ARG A 139 1.16 26.57 -0.61
C ARG A 139 1.08 27.26 -1.96
#